data_8f656c2833df845733a85363c132f714
#
_entry.id   8f656c2833df845733a85363c132f714
#
_cell.length_a   1.000
_cell.length_b   1.000
_cell.length_c   1.000
_cell.angle_alpha   90.00
_cell.angle_beta   90.00
_cell.angle_gamma   90.00
#
_symmetry.space_group_name_H-M   'P 1'
#
loop_
_entity.id
_entity.type
_entity.pdbx_description
1 polymer ?
#
loop_
_entity_poly.entity_id
_entity_poly.type
_entity_poly.pdbx_seq_one_letter_code
_entity_poly.pdbx_strand_id
1 'polypeptide(L)'
;IYYSADDVPYGYMVYLISSDIMHIKEMIYLNREAQLGLWEYIHAHDSMIDEVKGNNYYSEPIAFELEDSDIKETIRPYSMGRIIDVVQFMEHYACDPDEPDVCIRFEIEDELLPWNNDSFTFFFEKGHCVPTDREPDHVMKMTIASLTTLLLGYKTASKLYEMARIETTPQTVECL
;
A
#
# COMPACT_ATOMS: atom_id res chain seq x y z
N ILE A 1 15.29 20.39 -3.25
CA ILE A 1 13.88 20.61 -3.62
C ILE A 1 13.85 20.85 -5.12
N TYR A 2 12.89 20.21 -5.79
CA TYR A 2 12.60 20.44 -7.20
C TYR A 2 11.48 21.48 -7.35
N TYR A 3 11.72 22.51 -8.16
CA TYR A 3 10.76 23.55 -8.51
C TYR A 3 10.44 23.48 -10.00
N SER A 4 9.18 23.66 -10.36
CA SER A 4 8.77 23.83 -11.76
C SER A 4 9.25 25.14 -12.35
N ALA A 5 9.03 25.34 -13.64
CA ALA A 5 9.31 26.61 -14.32
C ALA A 5 8.55 27.82 -13.72
N ASP A 6 7.43 27.57 -13.05
CA ASP A 6 6.59 28.57 -12.38
C ASP A 6 6.97 28.78 -10.90
N ASP A 7 8.13 28.26 -10.47
CA ASP A 7 8.66 28.35 -9.09
C ASP A 7 7.76 27.67 -8.04
N VAL A 8 7.03 26.62 -8.45
CA VAL A 8 6.19 25.79 -7.56
C VAL A 8 6.98 24.52 -7.15
N PRO A 9 7.07 24.19 -5.85
CA PRO A 9 7.76 22.98 -5.42
C PRO A 9 6.90 21.73 -5.68
N TYR A 10 7.42 20.78 -6.48
CA TYR A 10 6.76 19.53 -6.80
C TYR A 10 7.49 18.29 -6.29
N GLY A 11 8.63 18.45 -5.65
CA GLY A 11 9.36 17.32 -5.09
C GLY A 11 10.55 17.72 -4.25
N TYR A 12 11.03 16.78 -3.44
CA TYR A 12 12.27 16.96 -2.70
C TYR A 12 13.00 15.63 -2.47
N MET A 13 14.27 15.74 -2.16
CA MET A 13 15.10 14.61 -1.75
C MET A 13 15.93 15.02 -0.54
N VAL A 14 16.01 14.13 0.46
CA VAL A 14 16.90 14.24 1.61
C VAL A 14 17.96 13.16 1.49
N TYR A 15 19.23 13.53 1.41
CA TYR A 15 20.31 12.61 1.20
C TYR A 15 21.56 13.01 1.98
N LEU A 16 22.50 12.06 2.09
CA LEU A 16 23.85 12.25 2.62
C LEU A 16 24.84 11.52 1.71
N ILE A 17 25.94 12.16 1.38
CA ILE A 17 27.06 11.52 0.68
C ILE A 17 28.13 11.16 1.70
N SER A 18 28.57 9.91 1.72
CA SER A 18 29.67 9.43 2.55
C SER A 18 30.33 8.21 1.89
N SER A 19 31.67 8.20 1.85
CA SER A 19 32.44 7.09 1.25
C SER A 19 32.03 6.79 -0.19
N ASP A 20 31.84 7.83 -0.99
CA ASP A 20 31.44 7.78 -2.40
C ASP A 20 30.08 7.13 -2.66
N ILE A 21 29.24 7.06 -1.61
CA ILE A 21 27.88 6.54 -1.67
C ILE A 21 26.90 7.67 -1.36
N MET A 22 25.90 7.87 -2.22
CA MET A 22 24.76 8.73 -1.95
C MET A 22 23.67 7.92 -1.23
N HIS A 23 23.45 8.23 0.04
CA HIS A 23 22.38 7.64 0.84
C HIS A 23 21.14 8.52 0.78
N ILE A 24 20.13 8.12 0.02
CA ILE A 24 18.84 8.79 -0.05
C ILE A 24 18.01 8.34 1.15
N LYS A 25 17.68 9.29 2.03
CA LYS A 25 16.85 9.06 3.21
C LYS A 25 15.37 9.10 2.87
N GLU A 26 15.01 10.03 2.00
CA GLU A 26 13.65 10.24 1.56
C GLU A 26 13.67 10.94 0.19
N MET A 27 12.78 10.53 -0.71
CA MET A 27 12.55 11.18 -1.99
C MET A 27 11.05 11.17 -2.26
N ILE A 28 10.46 12.36 -2.40
CA ILE A 28 9.02 12.53 -2.66
C ILE A 28 8.86 13.44 -3.87
N TYR A 29 7.96 13.06 -4.75
CA TYR A 29 7.59 13.81 -5.94
C TYR A 29 6.09 13.71 -6.20
N LEU A 30 5.49 14.80 -6.67
CA LEU A 30 4.05 14.89 -6.91
C LEU A 30 3.68 14.65 -8.39
N ASN A 31 4.67 14.63 -9.28
CA ASN A 31 4.47 14.41 -10.70
C ASN A 31 5.74 13.83 -11.35
N ARG A 32 5.60 13.38 -12.60
CA ARG A 32 6.69 12.77 -13.37
C ARG A 32 7.84 13.75 -13.65
N GLU A 33 7.55 15.02 -13.87
CA GLU A 33 8.56 16.05 -14.11
C GLU A 33 9.50 16.17 -12.90
N ALA A 34 8.94 16.27 -11.69
CA ALA A 34 9.71 16.34 -10.45
C ALA A 34 10.50 15.05 -10.20
N GLN A 35 9.92 13.90 -10.50
CA GLN A 35 10.63 12.62 -10.42
C GLN A 35 11.88 12.62 -11.31
N LEU A 36 11.72 12.94 -12.58
CA LEU A 36 12.83 13.01 -13.54
C LEU A 36 13.89 14.04 -13.13
N GLY A 37 13.45 15.22 -12.66
CA GLY A 37 14.38 16.25 -12.20
C GLY A 37 15.19 15.84 -10.96
N LEU A 38 14.61 15.06 -10.06
CA LEU A 38 15.34 14.51 -8.91
C LEU A 38 16.34 13.41 -9.33
N TRP A 39 15.99 12.57 -10.30
CA TRP A 39 16.90 11.59 -10.88
C TRP A 39 18.04 12.27 -11.66
N GLU A 40 17.75 13.32 -12.43
CA GLU A 40 18.76 14.11 -13.12
C GLU A 40 19.76 14.75 -12.13
N TYR A 41 19.24 15.21 -10.98
CA TYR A 41 20.10 15.71 -9.90
C TYR A 41 21.05 14.62 -9.35
N ILE A 42 20.57 13.38 -9.19
CA ILE A 42 21.41 12.24 -8.78
C ILE A 42 22.47 11.99 -9.85
N HIS A 43 22.08 11.94 -11.12
CA HIS A 43 22.98 11.73 -12.26
C HIS A 43 24.06 12.82 -12.35
N ALA A 44 23.74 14.06 -12.02
CA ALA A 44 24.72 15.15 -11.98
C ALA A 44 25.84 14.94 -10.94
N HIS A 45 25.70 13.98 -10.02
CA HIS A 45 26.73 13.62 -9.04
C HIS A 45 27.56 12.39 -9.46
N ASP A 46 27.37 11.85 -10.66
CA ASP A 46 28.05 10.66 -11.18
C ASP A 46 29.56 10.66 -10.96
N SER A 47 30.24 11.81 -11.16
CA SER A 47 31.67 11.95 -10.93
C SER A 47 32.12 11.95 -9.45
N MET A 48 31.16 11.95 -8.51
CA MET A 48 31.40 12.10 -7.07
C MET A 48 30.96 10.89 -6.26
N ILE A 49 30.19 9.99 -6.86
CA ILE A 49 29.59 8.82 -6.18
C ILE A 49 29.71 7.58 -7.07
N ASP A 50 29.99 6.45 -6.44
CA ASP A 50 30.06 5.14 -7.10
C ASP A 50 28.74 4.37 -6.95
N GLU A 51 27.93 4.71 -5.95
CA GLU A 51 26.71 3.96 -5.62
C GLU A 51 25.65 4.89 -5.05
N VAL A 52 24.38 4.59 -5.35
CA VAL A 52 23.21 5.23 -4.75
C VAL A 52 22.43 4.19 -3.93
N LYS A 53 22.15 4.49 -2.67
CA LYS A 53 21.35 3.65 -1.78
C LYS A 53 20.17 4.42 -1.25
N GLY A 54 18.98 3.81 -1.29
CA GLY A 54 17.78 4.43 -0.77
C GLY A 54 16.69 3.41 -0.48
N ASN A 55 15.64 3.88 0.18
CA ASN A 55 14.41 3.11 0.34
C ASN A 55 13.49 3.40 -0.83
N ASN A 56 12.87 2.35 -1.34
CA ASN A 56 11.85 2.43 -2.35
C ASN A 56 10.51 1.96 -1.81
N TYR A 57 9.42 2.48 -2.35
CA TYR A 57 8.09 1.97 -2.04
C TYR A 57 7.90 0.60 -2.71
N TYR A 58 7.20 -0.31 -2.04
CA TYR A 58 7.02 -1.69 -2.49
C TYR A 58 6.42 -1.83 -3.90
N SER A 59 5.61 -0.86 -4.33
CA SER A 59 4.94 -0.84 -5.64
C SER A 59 5.67 -0.06 -6.73
N GLU A 60 6.78 0.63 -6.40
CA GLU A 60 7.51 1.45 -7.38
C GLU A 60 8.49 0.60 -8.18
N PRO A 61 8.33 0.52 -9.51
CA PRO A 61 9.17 -0.32 -10.37
C PRO A 61 10.48 0.38 -10.75
N ILE A 62 11.31 0.76 -9.79
CA ILE A 62 12.55 1.52 -10.02
C ILE A 62 13.45 0.86 -11.09
N ALA A 63 13.59 -0.47 -11.03
CA ALA A 63 14.41 -1.21 -11.99
C ALA A 63 13.92 -1.05 -13.45
N PHE A 64 12.63 -0.85 -13.64
CA PHE A 64 12.04 -0.64 -14.98
C PHE A 64 12.27 0.78 -15.51
N GLU A 65 12.47 1.74 -14.62
CA GLU A 65 12.63 3.16 -14.98
C GLU A 65 14.06 3.56 -15.29
N LEU A 66 15.03 2.76 -14.86
CA LEU A 66 16.46 3.02 -15.10
C LEU A 66 16.89 2.37 -16.41
N GLU A 67 17.70 3.10 -17.21
CA GLU A 67 18.27 2.60 -18.47
C GLU A 67 19.24 1.45 -18.24
N ASP A 68 20.00 1.49 -17.14
CA ASP A 68 20.88 0.42 -16.72
C ASP A 68 20.22 -0.41 -15.63
N SER A 69 20.17 -1.72 -15.84
CA SER A 69 19.52 -2.67 -14.96
C SER A 69 20.42 -3.23 -13.86
N ASP A 70 21.63 -2.69 -13.66
CA ASP A 70 22.52 -3.10 -12.56
C ASP A 70 22.04 -2.54 -11.22
N ILE A 71 20.84 -2.97 -10.84
CA ILE A 71 20.19 -2.60 -9.60
C ILE A 71 20.03 -3.79 -8.68
N LYS A 72 20.30 -3.61 -7.40
CA LYS A 72 20.06 -4.60 -6.36
C LYS A 72 18.89 -4.17 -5.49
N GLU A 73 17.74 -4.84 -5.62
CA GLU A 73 16.61 -4.66 -4.74
C GLU A 73 16.64 -5.69 -3.59
N THR A 74 16.34 -5.21 -2.38
CA THR A 74 16.22 -6.06 -1.19
C THR A 74 14.93 -5.74 -0.47
N ILE A 75 14.03 -6.72 -0.38
CA ILE A 75 12.79 -6.60 0.36
C ILE A 75 13.02 -7.02 1.80
N ARG A 76 12.71 -6.14 2.73
CA ARG A 76 12.82 -6.41 4.18
C ARG A 76 11.48 -6.12 4.86
N PRO A 77 10.97 -7.01 5.73
CA PRO A 77 9.84 -6.67 6.60
C PRO A 77 10.20 -5.44 7.44
N TYR A 78 9.33 -4.44 7.45
CA TYR A 78 9.56 -3.20 8.18
C TYR A 78 8.75 -3.13 9.47
N SER A 79 7.47 -3.46 9.39
CA SER A 79 6.56 -3.45 10.54
C SER A 79 5.59 -4.62 10.46
N MET A 80 5.04 -5.02 11.60
CA MET A 80 3.89 -5.91 11.69
C MET A 80 2.68 -5.11 12.16
N GLY A 81 1.54 -5.34 11.49
CA GLY A 81 0.24 -4.82 11.89
C GLY A 81 -0.69 -5.97 12.25
N ARG A 82 -1.62 -5.75 13.18
CA ARG A 82 -2.72 -6.65 13.50
C ARG A 82 -3.96 -5.83 13.86
N ILE A 83 -5.09 -6.18 13.29
CA ILE A 83 -6.38 -5.67 13.72
C ILE A 83 -6.74 -6.36 15.04
N ILE A 84 -6.93 -5.55 16.10
CA ILE A 84 -7.25 -6.05 17.44
C ILE A 84 -8.76 -6.16 17.64
N ASP A 85 -9.53 -5.25 17.03
CA ASP A 85 -10.98 -5.23 17.06
C ASP A 85 -11.48 -4.89 15.66
N VAL A 86 -12.17 -5.87 15.04
CA VAL A 86 -12.64 -5.75 13.65
C VAL A 86 -13.67 -4.64 13.53
N VAL A 87 -14.65 -4.58 14.44
CA VAL A 87 -15.74 -3.60 14.35
C VAL A 87 -15.21 -2.18 14.53
N GLN A 88 -14.42 -1.94 15.57
CA GLN A 88 -13.84 -0.62 15.80
C GLN A 88 -12.88 -0.18 14.68
N PHE A 89 -12.12 -1.12 14.11
CA PHE A 89 -11.25 -0.80 12.98
C PHE A 89 -12.08 -0.37 11.76
N MET A 90 -13.13 -1.11 11.43
CA MET A 90 -13.98 -0.84 10.27
C MET A 90 -14.77 0.46 10.40
N GLU A 91 -15.22 0.84 11.59
CA GLU A 91 -15.90 2.13 11.84
C GLU A 91 -15.01 3.34 11.52
N HIS A 92 -13.69 3.17 11.55
CA HIS A 92 -12.71 4.22 11.24
C HIS A 92 -12.02 4.02 9.87
N TYR A 93 -12.39 2.96 9.15
CA TYR A 93 -11.80 2.64 7.87
C TYR A 93 -12.32 3.62 6.80
N ALA A 94 -11.41 4.32 6.14
CA ALA A 94 -11.74 5.21 5.04
C ALA A 94 -11.88 4.41 3.74
N CYS A 95 -13.03 4.53 3.09
CA CYS A 95 -13.31 3.94 1.79
C CYS A 95 -13.31 5.05 0.71
N ASP A 96 -13.21 4.66 -0.55
CA ASP A 96 -13.37 5.59 -1.65
C ASP A 96 -14.86 6.01 -1.74
N PRO A 97 -15.18 7.31 -1.68
CA PRO A 97 -16.57 7.77 -1.76
C PRO A 97 -17.19 7.63 -3.15
N ASP A 98 -16.37 7.42 -4.19
CA ASP A 98 -16.80 7.30 -5.58
C ASP A 98 -17.09 5.83 -5.97
N GLU A 99 -16.73 4.85 -5.10
CA GLU A 99 -17.05 3.44 -5.31
C GLU A 99 -18.53 3.14 -5.05
N PRO A 100 -19.12 2.17 -5.77
CA PRO A 100 -20.51 1.76 -5.55
C PRO A 100 -20.77 1.27 -4.14
N ASP A 101 -21.96 1.56 -3.62
CA ASP A 101 -22.42 1.01 -2.35
C ASP A 101 -22.44 -0.51 -2.40
N VAL A 102 -21.90 -1.17 -1.37
CA VAL A 102 -21.82 -2.63 -1.30
C VAL A 102 -21.95 -3.13 0.13
N CYS A 103 -22.58 -4.28 0.30
CA CYS A 103 -22.73 -4.98 1.57
C CYS A 103 -21.85 -6.24 1.60
N ILE A 104 -20.87 -6.28 2.50
CA ILE A 104 -19.89 -7.37 2.58
C ILE A 104 -19.95 -8.01 3.96
N ARG A 105 -20.01 -9.34 3.98
CA ARG A 105 -19.83 -10.15 5.20
C ARG A 105 -18.42 -10.71 5.22
N PHE A 106 -17.70 -10.45 6.31
CA PHE A 106 -16.43 -11.08 6.63
C PHE A 106 -16.64 -12.16 7.69
N GLU A 107 -16.33 -13.40 7.36
CA GLU A 107 -16.24 -14.52 8.28
C GLU A 107 -14.78 -14.66 8.72
N ILE A 108 -14.50 -14.24 9.94
CA ILE A 108 -13.12 -14.10 10.43
C ILE A 108 -12.77 -15.23 11.40
N GLU A 109 -11.63 -15.85 11.16
CA GLU A 109 -11.00 -16.79 12.06
C GLU A 109 -9.87 -16.08 12.83
N ASP A 110 -9.99 -16.04 14.17
CA ASP A 110 -8.99 -15.50 15.07
C ASP A 110 -8.78 -16.41 16.27
N GLU A 111 -7.64 -17.10 16.31
CA GLU A 111 -7.29 -18.04 17.39
C GLU A 111 -6.92 -17.33 18.71
N LEU A 112 -6.51 -16.05 18.65
CA LEU A 112 -6.00 -15.33 19.81
C LEU A 112 -7.03 -14.44 20.48
N LEU A 113 -7.92 -13.83 19.70
CA LEU A 113 -8.89 -12.85 20.19
C LEU A 113 -10.31 -13.34 19.87
N PRO A 114 -10.99 -13.99 20.85
CA PRO A 114 -12.29 -14.63 20.62
C PRO A 114 -13.39 -13.69 20.09
N TRP A 115 -13.32 -12.39 20.41
CA TRP A 115 -14.31 -11.41 19.93
C TRP A 115 -14.17 -11.06 18.44
N ASN A 116 -13.04 -11.41 17.80
CA ASN A 116 -12.86 -11.30 16.37
C ASN A 116 -13.22 -12.57 15.60
N ASN A 117 -13.39 -13.71 16.30
CA ASN A 117 -13.66 -15.00 15.69
C ASN A 117 -15.17 -15.16 15.47
N ASP A 118 -15.71 -14.38 14.53
CA ASP A 118 -17.12 -14.30 14.23
C ASP A 118 -17.37 -13.81 12.80
N SER A 119 -18.64 -13.64 12.44
CA SER A 119 -19.10 -13.09 11.17
C SER A 119 -19.55 -11.64 11.36
N PHE A 120 -18.97 -10.74 10.60
CA PHE A 120 -19.26 -9.30 10.65
C PHE A 120 -19.76 -8.83 9.30
N THR A 121 -20.91 -8.18 9.26
CA THR A 121 -21.48 -7.62 8.03
C THR A 121 -21.38 -6.10 8.08
N PHE A 122 -20.80 -5.52 7.02
CA PHE A 122 -20.62 -4.08 6.89
C PHE A 122 -21.24 -3.58 5.60
N PHE A 123 -21.83 -2.41 5.68
CA PHE A 123 -22.32 -1.68 4.52
C PHE A 123 -21.36 -0.52 4.22
N PHE A 124 -20.85 -0.51 3.01
CA PHE A 124 -19.92 0.52 2.50
C PHE A 124 -20.72 1.50 1.66
N GLU A 125 -20.79 2.74 2.07
CA GLU A 125 -21.45 3.82 1.31
C GLU A 125 -20.71 5.15 1.49
N LYS A 126 -20.52 5.88 0.39
CA LYS A 126 -20.02 7.27 0.38
C LYS A 126 -18.76 7.50 1.23
N GLY A 127 -17.82 6.58 1.16
CA GLY A 127 -16.56 6.66 1.89
C GLY A 127 -16.61 6.22 3.36
N HIS A 128 -17.74 5.66 3.80
CA HIS A 128 -17.93 5.17 5.16
C HIS A 128 -18.24 3.68 5.18
N CYS A 129 -17.90 3.05 6.29
CA CYS A 129 -18.18 1.65 6.55
C CYS A 129 -18.94 1.55 7.87
N VAL A 130 -20.12 0.95 7.84
CA VAL A 130 -20.98 0.83 9.02
C VAL A 130 -21.44 -0.62 9.24
N PRO A 131 -21.44 -1.13 10.48
CA PRO A 131 -22.03 -2.43 10.80
C PRO A 131 -23.52 -2.47 10.42
N THR A 132 -23.98 -3.61 9.90
CA THR A 132 -25.36 -3.75 9.43
C THR A 132 -25.86 -5.19 9.54
N ASP A 133 -27.19 -5.34 9.66
CA ASP A 133 -27.89 -6.64 9.59
C ASP A 133 -28.48 -6.93 8.18
N ARG A 134 -28.07 -6.16 7.16
CA ARG A 134 -28.52 -6.38 5.79
C ARG A 134 -28.02 -7.72 5.25
N GLU A 135 -28.75 -8.29 4.29
CA GLU A 135 -28.24 -9.43 3.53
C GLU A 135 -27.00 -9.00 2.75
N PRO A 136 -25.88 -9.72 2.84
CA PRO A 136 -24.66 -9.34 2.14
C PRO A 136 -24.75 -9.62 0.64
N ASP A 137 -24.21 -8.70 -0.16
CA ASP A 137 -24.00 -8.90 -1.59
C ASP A 137 -22.84 -9.89 -1.82
N HIS A 138 -21.85 -9.83 -0.92
CA HIS A 138 -20.64 -10.64 -0.98
C HIS A 138 -20.28 -11.23 0.38
N VAL A 139 -19.68 -12.43 0.36
CA VAL A 139 -19.17 -13.10 1.56
C VAL A 139 -17.69 -13.45 1.34
N MET A 140 -16.87 -13.14 2.34
CA MET A 140 -15.44 -13.44 2.34
C MET A 140 -15.06 -14.14 3.65
N LYS A 141 -14.49 -15.33 3.54
CA LYS A 141 -13.94 -16.04 4.69
C LYS A 141 -12.42 -15.97 4.71
N MET A 142 -11.85 -15.62 5.85
CA MET A 142 -10.42 -15.46 6.00
C MET A 142 -9.96 -15.42 7.47
N THR A 143 -8.66 -15.56 7.67
CA THR A 143 -8.06 -15.31 8.99
C THR A 143 -7.93 -13.80 9.24
N ILE A 144 -7.84 -13.42 10.52
CA ILE A 144 -7.57 -12.03 10.91
C ILE A 144 -6.26 -11.49 10.30
N ALA A 145 -5.26 -12.34 10.07
CA ALA A 145 -4.02 -11.96 9.41
C ALA A 145 -4.23 -11.60 7.93
N SER A 146 -5.09 -12.34 7.22
CA SER A 146 -5.46 -12.03 5.83
C SER A 146 -6.28 -10.74 5.75
N LEU A 147 -7.24 -10.54 6.66
CA LEU A 147 -8.01 -9.30 6.75
C LEU A 147 -7.08 -8.10 7.01
N THR A 148 -6.15 -8.22 7.96
CA THR A 148 -5.18 -7.17 8.24
C THR A 148 -4.31 -6.85 7.00
N THR A 149 -3.88 -7.89 6.28
CA THR A 149 -3.09 -7.75 5.05
C THR A 149 -3.83 -7.02 3.95
N LEU A 150 -5.14 -7.32 3.79
CA LEU A 150 -6.03 -6.68 2.82
C LEU A 150 -6.27 -5.22 3.17
N LEU A 151 -6.78 -4.95 4.38
CA LEU A 151 -7.23 -3.62 4.79
C LEU A 151 -6.08 -2.63 5.01
N LEU A 152 -4.87 -3.10 5.31
CA LEU A 152 -3.66 -2.26 5.33
C LEU A 152 -3.00 -2.10 3.95
N GLY A 153 -3.61 -2.62 2.89
CA GLY A 153 -3.16 -2.42 1.50
C GLY A 153 -1.86 -3.16 1.12
N TYR A 154 -1.43 -4.14 1.93
CA TYR A 154 -0.19 -4.88 1.62
C TYR A 154 -0.38 -5.84 0.44
N LYS A 155 -1.55 -6.46 0.31
CA LYS A 155 -1.93 -7.30 -0.83
C LYS A 155 -3.37 -7.01 -1.23
N THR A 156 -3.63 -7.08 -2.52
CA THR A 156 -4.99 -6.96 -3.07
C THR A 156 -5.82 -8.21 -2.77
N ALA A 157 -7.14 -8.08 -2.82
CA ALA A 157 -8.07 -9.20 -2.71
C ALA A 157 -7.78 -10.29 -3.74
N SER A 158 -7.52 -9.91 -5.00
CA SER A 158 -7.15 -10.83 -6.08
C SER A 158 -5.90 -11.65 -5.72
N LYS A 159 -4.87 -10.99 -5.18
CA LYS A 159 -3.65 -11.71 -4.81
C LYS A 159 -3.83 -12.64 -3.63
N LEU A 160 -4.62 -12.26 -2.64
CA LEU A 160 -4.96 -13.14 -1.51
C LEU A 160 -5.81 -14.33 -1.95
N TYR A 161 -6.73 -14.13 -2.90
CA TYR A 161 -7.52 -15.20 -3.49
C TYR A 161 -6.65 -16.22 -4.26
N GLU A 162 -5.75 -15.74 -5.14
CA GLU A 162 -4.77 -16.59 -5.83
C GLU A 162 -3.90 -17.42 -4.87
N MET A 163 -3.57 -16.84 -3.72
CA MET A 163 -2.78 -17.50 -2.67
C MET A 163 -3.61 -18.40 -1.75
N ALA A 164 -4.90 -18.58 -2.01
CA ALA A 164 -5.85 -19.30 -1.16
C ALA A 164 -5.86 -18.80 0.30
N ARG A 165 -5.69 -17.48 0.49
CA ARG A 165 -5.75 -16.81 1.79
C ARG A 165 -7.12 -16.25 2.11
N ILE A 166 -7.99 -16.15 1.13
CA ILE A 166 -9.41 -15.81 1.26
C ILE A 166 -10.24 -16.81 0.48
N GLU A 167 -11.38 -17.19 1.04
CA GLU A 167 -12.41 -18.00 0.39
C GLU A 167 -13.56 -17.08 0.02
N THR A 168 -13.85 -16.96 -1.26
CA THR A 168 -14.91 -16.11 -1.81
C THR A 168 -15.20 -16.49 -3.26
N THR A 169 -16.11 -15.77 -3.93
CA THR A 169 -16.38 -15.96 -5.35
C THR A 169 -15.48 -15.05 -6.22
N PRO A 170 -15.20 -15.44 -7.48
CA PRO A 170 -14.46 -14.56 -8.41
C PRO A 170 -15.09 -13.18 -8.58
N GLN A 171 -16.43 -13.11 -8.63
CA GLN A 171 -17.15 -11.84 -8.73
C GLN A 171 -16.89 -10.90 -7.55
N THR A 172 -16.80 -11.44 -6.34
CA THR A 172 -16.47 -10.66 -5.13
C THR A 172 -15.06 -10.07 -5.23
N VAL A 173 -14.11 -10.81 -5.79
CA VAL A 173 -12.72 -10.35 -5.96
C VAL A 173 -12.61 -9.21 -6.96
N GLU A 174 -13.46 -9.19 -7.99
CA GLU A 174 -13.49 -8.13 -9.01
C GLU A 174 -14.13 -6.82 -8.52
N CYS A 175 -14.92 -6.88 -7.43
CA CYS A 175 -15.60 -5.74 -6.83
C CYS A 175 -14.78 -5.04 -5.71
N LEU A 176 -13.57 -5.54 -5.39
CA LEU A 176 -12.71 -5.09 -4.30
C LEU A 176 -11.31 -4.72 -4.80
#